data_3aa9027593cdde638b630d71495528d4
#
_entry.id   3aa9027593cdde638b630d71495528d4
#
_cell.length_a   1.000
_cell.length_b   1.000
_cell.length_c   1.000
_cell.angle_alpha   90.00
_cell.angle_beta   90.00
_cell.angle_gamma   90.00
#
_symmetry.space_group_name_H-M   'P 1'
#
loop_
_entity.id
_entity.type
_entity.pdbx_description
1 polymer ?
#
loop_
_entity_poly.entity_id
_entity_poly.type
_entity_poly.pdbx_seq_one_letter_code
_entity_poly.pdbx_strand_id
1 'polypeptide(L)'
;MDHATQPSRRVVEMLIDAASVSAAVERTMPTLAMLRWDDGTRHAVYARTLFGRNPAPAPGSLVVPVRDETISISKTHFEIGCDDRGVWIADRSSTNGVAVVRRGLRRVLVPEERVLVRAGDVIEAGDRRLTVEGAR
;
A
#
# COMPACT_ATOMS: atom_id res chain seq x y z
N MET A 1 18.20 25.18 -8.45
CA MET A 1 18.50 24.77 -8.29
C MET A 1 18.31 24.07 -8.48
N ASP A 2 18.11 24.14 -8.20
CA ASP A 2 18.34 23.50 -8.19
C ASP A 2 17.80 22.87 -8.43
N HIS A 3 17.51 22.77 -8.41
CA HIS A 3 17.55 22.12 -8.40
C HIS A 3 17.04 21.51 -8.48
N ALA A 4 16.76 21.60 -8.49
CA ALA A 4 16.72 20.95 -8.23
C ALA A 4 16.38 20.49 -8.11
N THR A 5 16.33 20.64 -7.91
CA THR A 5 16.48 20.19 -7.41
C THR A 5 16.00 19.87 -7.11
N GLN A 6 15.84 19.82 -6.86
CA GLN A 6 15.78 19.48 -6.19
C GLN A 6 15.34 19.11 -5.80
N PRO A 7 15.28 19.19 -5.77
CA PRO A 7 15.10 18.89 -4.89
C PRO A 7 15.09 18.35 -4.58
N SER A 8 15.34 18.41 -4.18
CA SER A 8 15.65 18.07 -3.50
C SER A 8 15.87 18.01 -3.10
N ARG A 9 16.17 17.96 -3.12
CA ARG A 9 16.37 18.17 -2.34
C ARG A 9 16.15 18.51 -1.81
N ARG A 10 16.27 18.70 -1.64
CA ARG A 10 15.87 19.14 -0.79
C ARG A 10 15.05 19.02 -0.38
N VAL A 11 14.95 18.77 -0.04
CA VAL A 11 14.28 18.69 0.65
C VAL A 11 13.97 18.50 1.19
N VAL A 12 14.18 18.37 1.40
CA VAL A 12 13.97 18.32 2.09
C VAL A 12 14.07 18.59 2.85
N GLU A 13 14.39 18.94 2.82
CA GLU A 13 14.54 19.31 3.61
C GLU A 13 14.01 19.67 4.42
N MET A 14 13.97 19.52 4.93
CA MET A 14 13.45 19.83 5.84
C MET A 14 12.29 20.45 6.29
N LEU A 15 11.78 20.84 6.46
CA LEU A 15 10.75 21.82 6.69
C LEU A 15 9.50 21.60 5.94
N ILE A 16 9.42 20.51 5.23
CA ILE A 16 8.26 20.12 4.45
C ILE A 16 7.44 19.17 5.32
N ASP A 17 6.19 19.49 5.57
CA ASP A 17 5.32 18.60 6.32
C ASP A 17 4.87 17.40 5.48
N ALA A 18 4.30 16.39 6.13
CA ALA A 18 3.91 15.16 5.47
C ALA A 18 2.86 15.40 4.37
N ALA A 19 1.94 16.32 4.59
CA ALA A 19 0.90 16.62 3.60
C ALA A 19 1.49 17.26 2.34
N SER A 20 2.47 18.17 2.50
CA SER A 20 3.14 18.80 1.37
C SER A 20 3.94 17.80 0.56
N VAL A 21 4.65 16.89 1.23
CA VAL A 21 5.41 15.83 0.56
C VAL A 21 4.47 14.92 -0.20
N SER A 22 3.38 14.50 0.40
CA SER A 22 2.39 13.62 -0.22
C SER A 22 1.79 14.29 -1.47
N ALA A 23 1.42 15.56 -1.40
CA ALA A 23 0.87 16.27 -2.54
C ALA A 23 1.88 16.37 -3.68
N ALA A 24 3.16 16.61 -3.36
CA ALA A 24 4.20 16.67 -4.38
C ALA A 24 4.39 15.32 -5.08
N VAL A 25 4.37 14.23 -4.33
CA VAL A 25 4.47 12.88 -4.90
C VAL A 25 3.29 12.59 -5.80
N GLU A 26 2.09 12.95 -5.40
CA GLU A 26 0.88 12.74 -6.21
C GLU A 26 0.93 13.47 -7.54
N ARG A 27 1.58 14.64 -7.59
CA ARG A 27 1.68 15.40 -8.83
C ARG A 27 2.74 14.86 -9.78
N THR A 28 3.78 14.20 -9.26
CA THR A 28 4.95 13.86 -10.06
C THR A 28 5.07 12.38 -10.38
N MET A 29 4.38 11.51 -9.64
CA MET A 29 4.51 10.06 -9.81
C MET A 29 3.19 9.45 -10.21
N PRO A 30 3.20 8.52 -11.19
CA PRO A 30 1.99 7.81 -11.55
C PRO A 30 1.54 6.91 -10.39
N THR A 31 0.26 6.90 -10.14
CA THR A 31 -0.34 6.06 -9.12
C THR A 31 -0.49 4.64 -9.65
N LEU A 32 0.04 3.67 -8.94
CA LEU A 32 -0.14 2.26 -9.27
C LEU A 32 -1.53 1.77 -8.85
N ALA A 33 -1.97 2.16 -7.67
CA ALA A 33 -3.26 1.77 -7.14
C ALA A 33 -3.76 2.81 -6.16
N MET A 34 -5.08 2.89 -6.03
CA MET A 34 -5.73 3.71 -5.01
C MET A 34 -6.54 2.79 -4.12
N LEU A 35 -6.30 2.88 -2.82
CA LEU A 35 -6.93 2.04 -1.82
C LEU A 35 -7.82 2.90 -0.93
N ARG A 36 -8.96 2.35 -0.51
CA ARG A 36 -9.81 3.00 0.48
C ARG A 36 -10.07 2.03 1.62
N TRP A 37 -9.64 2.41 2.79
CA TRP A 37 -9.81 1.62 3.99
C TRP A 37 -11.23 1.68 4.53
N ASP A 38 -11.57 0.73 5.40
CA ASP A 38 -12.89 0.64 6.03
C ASP A 38 -13.24 1.83 6.92
N ASP A 39 -12.26 2.63 7.34
CA ASP A 39 -12.48 3.87 8.08
C ASP A 39 -12.63 5.09 7.16
N GLY A 40 -12.64 4.88 5.85
CA GLY A 40 -12.75 5.94 4.86
C GLY A 40 -11.43 6.57 4.43
N THR A 41 -10.34 6.23 5.08
CA THR A 41 -9.03 6.74 4.71
C THR A 41 -8.62 6.20 3.34
N ARG A 42 -8.11 7.07 2.48
CA ARG A 42 -7.63 6.68 1.15
C ARG A 42 -6.12 6.74 1.11
N HIS A 43 -5.52 5.83 0.39
CA HIS A 43 -4.08 5.75 0.29
C HIS A 43 -3.68 5.42 -1.15
N ALA A 44 -2.87 6.29 -1.75
CA ALA A 44 -2.34 6.06 -3.08
C ALA A 44 -1.05 5.25 -2.98
N VAL A 45 -0.92 4.24 -3.82
CA VAL A 45 0.28 3.40 -3.90
C VAL A 45 1.05 3.82 -5.14
N TYR A 46 2.29 4.27 -4.97
CA TYR A 46 3.13 4.76 -6.05
C TYR A 46 4.25 3.79 -6.42
N ALA A 47 4.61 2.93 -5.49
CA ALA A 47 5.71 2.00 -5.63
C ALA A 47 5.43 0.80 -4.74
N ARG A 48 6.31 -0.19 -4.80
CA ARG A 48 6.23 -1.35 -3.94
C ARG A 48 6.15 -0.92 -2.49
N THR A 49 5.12 -1.36 -1.77
CA THR A 49 4.80 -0.89 -0.42
C THR A 49 4.45 -2.04 0.49
N LEU A 50 5.04 -2.02 1.68
CA LEU A 50 4.75 -2.98 2.76
C LEU A 50 3.77 -2.33 3.74
N PHE A 51 2.71 -3.05 4.04
CA PHE A 51 1.66 -2.60 4.97
C PHE A 51 1.65 -3.50 6.19
N GLY A 52 1.48 -2.91 7.34
CA GLY A 52 1.37 -3.65 8.57
C GLY A 52 1.27 -2.72 9.77
N ARG A 53 1.15 -3.31 10.97
CA ARG A 53 1.08 -2.53 12.19
C ARG A 53 2.37 -1.74 12.43
N ASN A 54 3.51 -2.33 12.04
CA ASN A 54 4.81 -1.69 12.15
C ASN A 54 5.76 -2.39 11.17
N PRO A 55 5.62 -2.14 9.84
CA PRO A 55 6.37 -2.91 8.85
C PRO A 55 7.87 -2.70 8.98
N ALA A 56 8.61 -3.77 8.85
CA ALA A 56 10.06 -3.69 8.82
C ALA A 56 10.50 -3.10 7.49
N PRO A 57 11.37 -2.09 7.48
CA PRO A 57 11.86 -1.53 6.23
C PRO A 57 12.59 -2.60 5.41
N ALA A 58 12.43 -2.53 4.09
CA ALA A 58 13.11 -3.41 3.16
C ALA A 58 13.62 -2.59 1.98
N PRO A 59 14.77 -2.94 1.40
CA PRO A 59 15.29 -2.21 0.24
C PRO A 59 14.29 -2.22 -0.91
N GLY A 60 14.10 -1.05 -1.52
CA GLY A 60 13.21 -0.91 -2.67
C GLY A 60 11.75 -0.87 -2.35
N SER A 61 11.37 -0.83 -1.06
CA SER A 61 9.96 -0.79 -0.66
C SER A 61 9.69 0.39 0.25
N LEU A 62 8.51 0.99 0.08
CA LEU A 62 7.97 1.94 1.04
C LEU A 62 7.29 1.17 2.16
N VAL A 63 7.10 1.80 3.31
CA VAL A 63 6.39 1.19 4.43
C VAL A 63 5.23 2.09 4.82
N VAL A 64 4.08 1.48 5.11
CA VAL A 64 2.88 2.19 5.54
C VAL A 64 2.35 1.50 6.79
N PRO A 65 2.44 2.17 7.95
CA PRO A 65 1.83 1.63 9.16
C PRO A 65 0.31 1.70 9.05
N VAL A 66 -0.35 0.62 9.44
CA VAL A 66 -1.81 0.51 9.43
C VAL A 66 -2.29 0.53 10.87
N ARG A 67 -3.18 1.45 11.18
CA ARG A 67 -3.78 1.51 12.51
C ARG A 67 -4.70 0.32 12.70
N ASP A 68 -4.53 -0.38 13.80
CA ASP A 68 -5.32 -1.58 14.09
C ASP A 68 -5.53 -1.71 15.58
N GLU A 69 -6.73 -1.37 16.04
CA GLU A 69 -7.07 -1.37 17.47
C GLU A 69 -7.33 -2.76 17.99
N THR A 70 -7.58 -3.73 17.11
CA THR A 70 -7.85 -5.12 17.51
C THR A 70 -6.60 -5.98 17.52
N ILE A 71 -5.48 -5.43 17.07
CA ILE A 71 -4.19 -6.12 16.95
C ILE A 71 -4.32 -7.36 16.06
N SER A 72 -5.17 -7.29 15.06
CA SER A 72 -5.35 -8.37 14.08
C SER A 72 -4.37 -8.27 12.92
N ILE A 73 -3.68 -7.12 12.78
CA ILE A 73 -2.73 -6.86 11.73
C ILE A 73 -1.33 -7.21 12.21
N SER A 74 -0.61 -8.03 11.47
CA SER A 74 0.78 -8.38 11.77
C SER A 74 1.69 -7.17 11.58
N LYS A 75 2.89 -7.21 12.15
CA LYS A 75 3.86 -6.13 11.99
C LYS A 75 4.06 -5.81 10.52
N THR A 76 4.41 -6.80 9.70
CA THR A 76 4.40 -6.71 8.25
C THR A 76 3.33 -7.69 7.78
N HIS A 77 2.25 -7.19 7.20
CA HIS A 77 1.10 -8.05 6.93
C HIS A 77 0.99 -8.39 5.44
N PHE A 78 1.02 -7.37 4.58
CA PHE A 78 0.92 -7.61 3.15
C PHE A 78 1.73 -6.58 2.38
N GLU A 79 1.94 -6.89 1.11
CA GLU A 79 2.73 -6.06 0.22
C GLU A 79 1.95 -5.85 -1.07
N ILE A 80 2.02 -4.64 -1.61
CA ILE A 80 1.44 -4.32 -2.92
C ILE A 80 2.57 -3.83 -3.81
N GLY A 81 2.61 -4.32 -5.02
CA GLY A 81 3.57 -3.90 -6.03
C GLY A 81 2.97 -4.03 -7.42
N CYS A 82 3.81 -3.87 -8.42
CA CYS A 82 3.38 -3.90 -9.81
C CYS A 82 4.44 -4.60 -10.64
N ASP A 83 3.99 -5.40 -11.59
CA ASP A 83 4.84 -5.96 -12.63
C ASP A 83 4.19 -5.66 -13.99
N ASP A 84 4.70 -6.26 -15.06
CA ASP A 84 4.19 -6.00 -16.42
C ASP A 84 2.77 -6.54 -16.64
N ARG A 85 2.25 -7.39 -15.75
CA ARG A 85 0.88 -7.89 -15.81
C ARG A 85 -0.10 -6.97 -15.08
N GLY A 86 0.39 -6.14 -14.15
CA GLY A 86 -0.43 -5.21 -13.39
C GLY A 86 -0.07 -5.19 -11.91
N VAL A 87 -0.99 -4.69 -11.10
CA VAL A 87 -0.80 -4.55 -9.67
C VAL A 87 -1.08 -5.88 -8.98
N TRP A 88 -0.20 -6.26 -8.07
CA TRP A 88 -0.32 -7.51 -7.32
C TRP A 88 -0.30 -7.24 -5.82
N ILE A 89 -0.84 -8.19 -5.06
CA ILE A 89 -0.77 -8.24 -3.61
C ILE A 89 -0.18 -9.57 -3.18
N ALA A 90 0.57 -9.56 -2.08
CA ALA A 90 1.11 -10.77 -1.46
C ALA A 90 0.94 -10.70 0.06
N ASP A 91 0.48 -11.78 0.65
CA ASP A 91 0.47 -11.94 2.10
C ASP A 91 1.90 -12.20 2.56
N ARG A 92 2.39 -11.41 3.48
CA ARG A 92 3.76 -11.54 3.99
C ARG A 92 3.77 -12.47 5.21
N SER A 93 3.22 -13.66 5.03
CA SER A 93 3.16 -14.71 6.06
C SER A 93 2.53 -14.18 7.34
N SER A 94 1.47 -13.41 7.20
CA SER A 94 0.81 -12.79 8.35
C SER A 94 0.09 -13.83 9.20
N THR A 95 -0.15 -13.49 10.46
CA THR A 95 -0.81 -14.39 11.40
C THR A 95 -2.25 -14.68 10.96
N ASN A 96 -2.99 -13.65 10.56
CA ASN A 96 -4.41 -13.79 10.25
C ASN A 96 -4.71 -13.86 8.76
N GLY A 97 -3.68 -13.82 7.91
CA GLY A 97 -3.85 -14.01 6.48
C GLY A 97 -4.40 -12.81 5.74
N VAL A 98 -4.51 -12.98 4.44
CA VAL A 98 -5.07 -12.01 3.51
C VAL A 98 -6.01 -12.74 2.58
N ALA A 99 -7.15 -12.13 2.29
CA ALA A 99 -8.07 -12.64 1.28
C ALA A 99 -8.44 -11.53 0.32
N VAL A 100 -8.72 -11.90 -0.92
CA VAL A 100 -9.24 -10.99 -1.95
C VAL A 100 -10.65 -11.43 -2.28
N VAL A 101 -11.59 -10.50 -2.22
CA VAL A 101 -12.98 -10.74 -2.57
C VAL A 101 -13.27 -10.02 -3.87
N ARG A 102 -13.65 -10.77 -4.89
CA ARG A 102 -13.99 -10.25 -6.21
C ARG A 102 -15.36 -10.77 -6.60
N ARG A 103 -16.30 -9.85 -6.83
CA ARG A 103 -17.67 -10.23 -7.23
C ARG A 103 -18.27 -11.26 -6.26
N GLY A 104 -18.04 -11.07 -4.97
CA GLY A 104 -18.55 -11.95 -3.93
C GLY A 104 -17.78 -13.24 -3.73
N LEU A 105 -16.78 -13.53 -4.56
CA LEU A 105 -15.96 -14.74 -4.39
C LEU A 105 -14.71 -14.40 -3.60
N ARG A 106 -14.54 -15.10 -2.48
CA ARG A 106 -13.44 -14.87 -1.56
C ARG A 106 -12.32 -15.86 -1.83
N ARG A 107 -11.12 -15.33 -2.03
CA ARG A 107 -9.91 -16.13 -2.23
C ARG A 107 -8.91 -15.82 -1.14
N VAL A 108 -8.56 -16.82 -0.34
CA VAL A 108 -7.50 -16.70 0.66
C VAL A 108 -6.16 -16.87 -0.06
N LEU A 109 -5.24 -15.95 0.19
CA LEU A 109 -3.94 -15.97 -0.47
C LEU A 109 -3.02 -17.01 0.16
N VAL A 110 -2.25 -17.67 -0.68
CA VAL A 110 -1.13 -18.50 -0.20
C VAL A 110 -0.03 -17.53 0.24
N PRO A 111 0.55 -17.70 1.43
CA PRO A 111 1.61 -16.79 1.88
C PRO A 111 2.71 -16.63 0.85
N GLU A 112 3.14 -15.38 0.65
CA GLU A 112 4.20 -14.96 -0.27
C GLU A 112 3.88 -15.09 -1.75
N GLU A 113 2.72 -15.61 -2.12
CA GLU A 113 2.30 -15.69 -3.52
C GLU A 113 1.73 -14.35 -3.97
N ARG A 114 2.18 -13.87 -5.12
CA ARG A 114 1.66 -12.63 -5.71
C ARG A 114 0.40 -12.92 -6.49
N VAL A 115 -0.64 -12.14 -6.21
CA VAL A 115 -1.95 -12.29 -6.87
C VAL A 115 -2.36 -10.94 -7.44
N LEU A 116 -2.74 -10.91 -8.70
CA LEU A 116 -3.18 -9.67 -9.33
C LEU A 116 -4.46 -9.16 -8.71
N VAL A 117 -4.55 -7.85 -8.53
CA VAL A 117 -5.76 -7.18 -8.04
C VAL A 117 -6.29 -6.24 -9.09
N ARG A 118 -7.58 -5.93 -8.99
CA ARG A 118 -8.30 -5.07 -9.94
C ARG A 118 -9.16 -4.08 -9.18
N ALA A 119 -9.51 -2.99 -9.86
CA ALA A 119 -10.48 -2.05 -9.32
C ALA A 119 -11.77 -2.79 -8.95
N GLY A 120 -12.27 -2.49 -7.76
CA GLY A 120 -13.46 -3.15 -7.22
C GLY A 120 -13.17 -4.31 -6.29
N ASP A 121 -11.95 -4.85 -6.30
CA ASP A 121 -11.58 -5.91 -5.35
C ASP A 121 -11.60 -5.37 -3.94
N VAL A 122 -12.00 -6.24 -2.99
CA VAL A 122 -11.92 -5.96 -1.57
C VAL A 122 -10.84 -6.86 -0.99
N ILE A 123 -9.92 -6.25 -0.26
CA ILE A 123 -8.85 -6.97 0.42
C ILE A 123 -9.21 -7.06 1.89
N GLU A 124 -9.14 -8.26 2.44
CA GLU A 124 -9.33 -8.49 3.87
C GLU A 124 -7.99 -8.86 4.48
N ALA A 125 -7.58 -8.11 5.48
CA ALA A 125 -6.33 -8.32 6.21
C ALA A 125 -6.65 -8.22 7.70
N GLY A 126 -6.60 -9.34 8.41
CA GLY A 126 -7.08 -9.37 9.80
C GLY A 126 -8.52 -8.90 9.85
N ASP A 127 -8.81 -7.97 10.77
CA ASP A 127 -10.13 -7.38 10.91
C ASP A 127 -10.34 -6.15 10.04
N ARG A 128 -9.35 -5.78 9.24
CA ARG A 128 -9.43 -4.61 8.38
C ARG A 128 -9.81 -4.99 6.96
N ARG A 129 -10.51 -4.09 6.32
CA ARG A 129 -10.87 -4.21 4.91
C ARG A 129 -10.45 -2.99 4.16
N LEU A 130 -10.05 -3.18 2.93
CA LEU A 130 -9.79 -2.07 2.03
C LEU A 130 -10.31 -2.42 0.65
N THR A 131 -10.78 -1.40 -0.05
CA THR A 131 -11.28 -1.54 -1.42
C THR A 131 -10.25 -0.98 -2.37
N VAL A 132 -9.97 -1.73 -3.43
CA VAL A 132 -9.13 -1.25 -4.52
C VAL A 132 -10.02 -0.38 -5.41
N GLU A 133 -9.85 0.95 -5.32
CA GLU A 133 -10.65 1.89 -6.11
C GLU A 133 -10.12 2.01 -7.53
N GLY A 134 -8.81 1.80 -7.71
CA GLY A 134 -8.19 1.80 -9.01
C GLY A 134 -6.88 1.03 -8.95
N ALA A 135 -6.52 0.38 -10.06
CA ALA A 135 -5.27 -0.34 -10.20
C ALA A 135 -4.84 -0.32 -11.67
N ARG A 136 -3.55 -0.14 -11.91
CA ARG A 136 -2.99 -0.10 -13.26
C ARG A 136 -2.90 -1.47 -13.88
#